data_c77a9883441402150a0843b35da3284d
#
_entry.id   c77a9883441402150a0843b35da3284d
#
_cell.length_a   1.000
_cell.length_b   1.000
_cell.length_c   1.000
_cell.angle_alpha   90.00
_cell.angle_beta   90.00
_cell.angle_gamma   90.00
#
_symmetry.space_group_name_H-M   'P 1'
#
loop_
_entity.id
_entity.type
_entity.pdbx_description
1 polymer ?
#
loop_
_entity_poly.entity_id
_entity_poly.type
_entity_poly.pdbx_seq_one_letter_code
_entity_poly.pdbx_strand_id
1 'polypeptide(L)'
;MGNRKIPSTVLLGSILLLVIILLVIAAPLFTSYAPDEAIAERLLEFSFSHPFGTDRYGRDIFCRTLYGGRTTLTACFLALVMALFIGTFFGIITGMRSRGLLDTIIMRVIDVLMAFPFMVFAMVFAALWGTGLANLLIAVVAVWWVPFARLARSIVLQVKNDPSIQAARVLGASGWRMGVFELLPKMIGSLLVLATFELGTLILSVSALSFLGMGALPPTPEWGSMLSDARAHFFQAPHILLGPALFIVLTVLSLNLIGEGLRDMLDPYEHIDILN
;
A
#
# COMPACT_ATOMS: atom_id res chain seq x y z
N MET A 1 29.03 -9.32 14.22
CA MET A 1 27.95 -8.53 13.59
C MET A 1 28.59 -7.29 13.00
N GLY A 2 28.95 -7.31 11.71
CA GLY A 2 29.54 -6.16 11.04
C GLY A 2 28.52 -5.02 10.95
N ASN A 3 28.99 -3.80 11.11
CA ASN A 3 28.19 -2.57 11.01
C ASN A 3 27.66 -2.45 9.56
N ARG A 4 26.53 -3.08 9.25
CA ARG A 4 25.89 -2.94 7.94
C ARG A 4 25.45 -1.48 7.82
N LYS A 5 26.11 -0.71 6.95
CA LYS A 5 25.68 0.65 6.64
C LYS A 5 24.31 0.57 5.99
N ILE A 6 23.37 1.36 6.49
CA ILE A 6 22.04 1.49 5.88
C ILE A 6 22.23 2.03 4.46
N PRO A 7 21.68 1.37 3.42
CA PRO A 7 21.75 1.87 2.05
C PRO A 7 21.20 3.29 1.94
N SER A 8 21.83 4.11 1.10
CA SER A 8 21.39 5.50 0.88
C SER A 8 19.94 5.57 0.35
N THR A 9 19.52 4.56 -0.39
CA THR A 9 18.14 4.42 -0.90
C THR A 9 17.12 4.30 0.24
N VAL A 10 17.38 3.47 1.25
CA VAL A 10 16.51 3.35 2.45
C VAL A 10 16.46 4.68 3.19
N LEU A 11 17.62 5.32 3.40
CA LEU A 11 17.66 6.59 4.14
C LEU A 11 16.87 7.68 3.40
N LEU A 12 17.11 7.85 2.10
CA LEU A 12 16.41 8.84 1.28
C LEU A 12 14.90 8.59 1.23
N GLY A 13 14.49 7.35 0.95
CA GLY A 13 13.09 6.96 0.92
C GLY A 13 12.40 7.16 2.27
N SER A 14 13.08 6.80 3.38
CA SER A 14 12.53 6.95 4.73
C SER A 14 12.39 8.42 5.13
N ILE A 15 13.36 9.27 4.79
CA ILE A 15 13.30 10.72 5.05
C ILE A 15 12.11 11.32 4.26
N LEU A 16 12.00 10.99 2.97
CA LEU A 16 10.94 11.50 2.12
C LEU A 16 9.56 11.09 2.64
N LEU A 17 9.38 9.81 2.95
CA LEU A 17 8.13 9.29 3.51
C LEU A 17 7.80 9.93 4.86
N LEU A 18 8.80 10.08 5.74
CA LEU A 18 8.62 10.72 7.04
C LEU A 18 8.17 12.18 6.90
N VAL A 19 8.77 12.94 5.97
CA VAL A 19 8.35 14.33 5.69
C VAL A 19 6.91 14.38 5.23
N ILE A 20 6.50 13.50 4.32
CA ILE A 20 5.12 13.43 3.84
C ILE A 20 4.16 13.11 5.00
N ILE A 21 4.46 12.09 5.80
CA ILE A 21 3.64 11.71 6.96
C ILE A 21 3.54 12.86 7.96
N LEU A 22 4.65 13.53 8.27
CA LEU A 22 4.64 14.69 9.19
C LEU A 22 3.79 15.84 8.64
N LEU A 23 3.88 16.18 7.37
CA LEU A 23 3.05 17.19 6.73
C LEU A 23 1.56 16.82 6.80
N VAL A 24 1.21 15.57 6.52
CA VAL A 24 -0.16 15.05 6.57
C VAL A 24 -0.71 15.06 8.00
N ILE A 25 0.07 14.65 8.99
CA ILE A 25 -0.33 14.68 10.41
C ILE A 25 -0.44 16.11 10.91
N ALA A 26 0.50 16.96 10.53
CA ALA A 26 0.55 18.35 10.94
C ALA A 26 -0.39 19.27 10.12
N ALA A 27 -1.26 18.73 9.27
CA ALA A 27 -2.19 19.51 8.46
C ALA A 27 -2.92 20.63 9.23
N PRO A 28 -3.45 20.41 10.48
CA PRO A 28 -4.10 21.47 11.24
C PRO A 28 -3.19 22.63 11.66
N LEU A 29 -1.86 22.45 11.62
CA LEU A 29 -0.90 23.50 11.91
C LEU A 29 -0.64 24.41 10.70
N PHE A 30 -0.85 23.90 9.50
CA PHE A 30 -0.62 24.60 8.24
C PHE A 30 -1.88 25.25 7.68
N THR A 31 -3.06 24.83 8.14
CA THR A 31 -4.35 25.30 7.62
C THR A 31 -5.30 25.62 8.78
N SER A 32 -5.83 26.84 8.80
CA SER A 32 -6.73 27.30 9.86
C SER A 32 -8.21 27.01 9.56
N TYR A 33 -8.53 26.37 8.44
CA TYR A 33 -9.88 26.13 7.94
C TYR A 33 -10.09 24.64 7.62
N ALA A 34 -11.36 24.25 7.53
CA ALA A 34 -11.72 22.89 7.20
C ALA A 34 -11.48 22.57 5.71
N PRO A 35 -11.13 21.32 5.35
CA PRO A 35 -10.81 20.95 3.96
C PRO A 35 -12.02 21.00 3.01
N ASP A 36 -13.23 21.12 3.51
CA ASP A 36 -14.48 21.24 2.76
C ASP A 36 -15.04 22.68 2.73
N GLU A 37 -14.41 23.61 3.42
CA GLU A 37 -14.80 25.02 3.49
C GLU A 37 -14.38 25.78 2.23
N ALA A 38 -15.31 26.53 1.64
CA ALA A 38 -15.05 27.45 0.54
C ALA A 38 -14.56 28.80 1.12
N ILE A 39 -13.27 29.07 0.95
CA ILE A 39 -12.58 30.19 1.63
C ILE A 39 -12.16 31.30 0.69
N ALA A 40 -12.19 31.08 -0.63
CA ALA A 40 -11.71 32.01 -1.62
C ALA A 40 -12.47 31.88 -2.95
N GLU A 41 -12.09 32.67 -3.94
CA GLU A 41 -12.62 32.54 -5.30
C GLU A 41 -12.28 31.16 -5.90
N ARG A 42 -13.09 30.74 -6.87
CA ARG A 42 -12.95 29.46 -7.56
C ARG A 42 -11.79 29.49 -8.54
N LEU A 43 -11.03 28.40 -8.59
CA LEU A 43 -9.95 28.20 -9.56
C LEU A 43 -8.85 29.27 -9.49
N LEU A 44 -8.63 29.84 -8.29
CA LEU A 44 -7.50 30.76 -8.07
C LEU A 44 -6.19 30.07 -8.39
N GLU A 45 -5.28 30.84 -9.00
CA GLU A 45 -3.91 30.41 -9.26
C GLU A 45 -3.07 30.33 -7.97
N PHE A 46 -1.83 29.89 -8.12
CA PHE A 46 -0.84 29.86 -7.03
C PHE A 46 -0.69 31.22 -6.35
N SER A 47 -0.74 31.21 -5.04
CA SER A 47 -0.43 32.38 -4.23
C SER A 47 0.25 31.95 -2.92
N PHE A 48 0.85 32.89 -2.20
CA PHE A 48 1.40 32.62 -0.88
C PHE A 48 0.34 32.15 0.12
N SER A 49 -0.90 32.63 -0.02
CA SER A 49 -2.03 32.22 0.81
C SER A 49 -2.59 30.85 0.40
N HIS A 50 -2.47 30.50 -0.87
CA HIS A 50 -2.99 29.26 -1.47
C HIS A 50 -1.90 28.62 -2.36
N PRO A 51 -0.95 27.85 -1.77
CA PRO A 51 0.23 27.34 -2.49
C PRO A 51 -0.08 26.46 -3.71
N PHE A 52 -1.24 25.81 -3.75
CA PHE A 52 -1.72 25.03 -4.90
C PHE A 52 -2.99 25.63 -5.52
N GLY A 53 -3.35 26.88 -5.13
CA GLY A 53 -4.59 27.53 -5.59
C GLY A 53 -5.84 26.92 -4.96
N THR A 54 -7.00 27.19 -5.56
CA THR A 54 -8.31 26.73 -5.10
C THR A 54 -9.01 25.85 -6.14
N ASP A 55 -9.88 24.98 -5.67
CA ASP A 55 -10.68 24.12 -6.54
C ASP A 55 -11.93 24.84 -7.11
N ARG A 56 -12.74 24.10 -7.89
CA ARG A 56 -13.98 24.59 -8.49
C ARG A 56 -15.02 25.09 -7.47
N TYR A 57 -14.86 24.78 -6.20
CA TYR A 57 -15.74 25.21 -5.11
C TYR A 57 -15.14 26.33 -4.26
N GLY A 58 -13.91 26.79 -4.58
CA GLY A 58 -13.18 27.79 -3.80
C GLY A 58 -12.52 27.21 -2.54
N ARG A 59 -12.32 25.89 -2.46
CA ARG A 59 -11.63 25.22 -1.35
C ARG A 59 -10.14 25.19 -1.63
N ASP A 60 -9.31 25.36 -0.60
CA ASP A 60 -7.86 25.34 -0.73
C ASP A 60 -7.31 23.94 -1.05
N ILE A 61 -6.55 23.83 -2.16
CA ILE A 61 -6.02 22.55 -2.63
C ILE A 61 -4.89 22.07 -1.74
N PHE A 62 -4.06 22.94 -1.18
CA PHE A 62 -2.99 22.53 -0.27
C PHE A 62 -3.58 21.91 1.00
N CYS A 63 -4.56 22.57 1.63
CA CYS A 63 -5.30 22.03 2.75
C CYS A 63 -5.89 20.66 2.41
N ARG A 64 -6.64 20.56 1.31
CA ARG A 64 -7.27 19.32 0.86
C ARG A 64 -6.24 18.23 0.55
N THR A 65 -5.08 18.56 0.00
CA THR A 65 -4.01 17.59 -0.28
C THR A 65 -3.46 16.99 1.01
N LEU A 66 -3.24 17.79 2.05
CA LEU A 66 -2.78 17.29 3.35
C LEU A 66 -3.84 16.41 4.03
N TYR A 67 -5.09 16.85 4.10
CA TYR A 67 -6.17 16.06 4.68
C TYR A 67 -6.52 14.83 3.82
N GLY A 68 -6.46 14.95 2.50
CA GLY A 68 -6.61 13.82 1.58
C GLY A 68 -5.54 12.75 1.77
N GLY A 69 -4.32 13.19 2.12
CA GLY A 69 -3.24 12.27 2.50
C GLY A 69 -3.59 11.41 3.71
N ARG A 70 -4.27 11.97 4.73
CA ARG A 70 -4.75 11.18 5.87
C ARG A 70 -5.70 10.07 5.40
N THR A 71 -6.67 10.44 4.56
CA THR A 71 -7.65 9.48 4.04
C THR A 71 -6.96 8.40 3.19
N THR A 72 -6.15 8.79 2.21
CA THR A 72 -5.49 7.86 1.29
C THR A 72 -4.51 6.93 2.01
N LEU A 73 -3.59 7.50 2.81
CA LEU A 73 -2.55 6.71 3.48
C LEU A 73 -3.12 5.76 4.52
N THR A 74 -4.07 6.24 5.35
CA THR A 74 -4.70 5.39 6.37
C THR A 74 -5.50 4.26 5.73
N ALA A 75 -6.29 4.56 4.69
CA ALA A 75 -7.09 3.58 3.98
C ALA A 75 -6.21 2.49 3.33
N CYS A 76 -5.19 2.91 2.58
CA CYS A 76 -4.27 1.96 1.93
C CYS A 76 -3.45 1.16 2.94
N PHE A 77 -2.98 1.78 4.02
CA PHE A 77 -2.24 1.07 5.07
C PHE A 77 -3.09 0.00 5.75
N LEU A 78 -4.34 0.32 6.13
CA LEU A 78 -5.25 -0.64 6.73
C LEU A 78 -5.56 -1.80 5.77
N ALA A 79 -5.82 -1.51 4.49
CA ALA A 79 -6.06 -2.55 3.48
C ALA A 79 -4.84 -3.45 3.31
N LEU A 80 -3.61 -2.87 3.27
CA LEU A 80 -2.37 -3.63 3.18
C LEU A 80 -2.19 -4.56 4.39
N VAL A 81 -2.38 -4.04 5.62
CA VAL A 81 -2.24 -4.84 6.85
C VAL A 81 -3.21 -6.02 6.84
N MET A 82 -4.46 -5.79 6.45
CA MET A 82 -5.45 -6.87 6.32
C MET A 82 -5.04 -7.89 5.27
N ALA A 83 -4.61 -7.45 4.09
CA ALA A 83 -4.16 -8.32 3.01
C ALA A 83 -2.92 -9.13 3.41
N LEU A 84 -1.94 -8.49 4.05
CA LEU A 84 -0.74 -9.14 4.58
C LEU A 84 -1.10 -10.24 5.60
N PHE A 85 -2.01 -9.92 6.53
CA PHE A 85 -2.41 -10.87 7.57
C PHE A 85 -3.15 -12.08 6.98
N ILE A 86 -4.15 -11.83 6.13
CA ILE A 86 -4.94 -12.87 5.44
C ILE A 86 -4.02 -13.73 4.57
N GLY A 87 -3.18 -13.08 3.75
CA GLY A 87 -2.29 -13.78 2.83
C GLY A 87 -1.27 -14.64 3.56
N THR A 88 -0.58 -14.09 4.57
CA THR A 88 0.39 -14.83 5.37
C THR A 88 -0.26 -16.01 6.07
N PHE A 89 -1.44 -15.85 6.64
CA PHE A 89 -2.20 -16.92 7.30
C PHE A 89 -2.50 -18.07 6.33
N PHE A 90 -3.10 -17.77 5.18
CA PHE A 90 -3.40 -18.80 4.18
C PHE A 90 -2.14 -19.39 3.56
N GLY A 91 -1.09 -18.60 3.35
CA GLY A 91 0.19 -19.08 2.84
C GLY A 91 0.88 -20.07 3.78
N ILE A 92 0.88 -19.81 5.09
CA ILE A 92 1.41 -20.75 6.08
C ILE A 92 0.60 -22.06 6.08
N ILE A 93 -0.72 -22.00 6.12
CA ILE A 93 -1.60 -23.19 6.15
C ILE A 93 -1.38 -24.05 4.91
N THR A 94 -1.39 -23.44 3.72
CA THR A 94 -1.21 -24.17 2.45
C THR A 94 0.19 -24.72 2.31
N GLY A 95 1.23 -24.01 2.75
CA GLY A 95 2.61 -24.49 2.75
C GLY A 95 2.82 -25.68 3.69
N MET A 96 2.25 -25.63 4.91
CA MET A 96 2.34 -26.71 5.88
C MET A 96 1.57 -27.98 5.44
N ARG A 97 0.40 -27.81 4.82
CA ARG A 97 -0.47 -28.89 4.32
C ARG A 97 -0.34 -29.09 2.80
N SER A 98 0.85 -28.87 2.27
CA SER A 98 1.10 -28.95 0.83
C SER A 98 0.63 -30.28 0.23
N ARG A 99 0.02 -30.21 -0.97
CA ARG A 99 -0.63 -31.33 -1.68
C ARG A 99 -1.90 -31.87 -1.01
N GLY A 100 -2.42 -31.22 0.03
CA GLY A 100 -3.72 -31.54 0.62
C GLY A 100 -4.88 -30.85 -0.09
N LEU A 101 -6.11 -31.23 0.22
CA LEU A 101 -7.33 -30.66 -0.37
C LEU A 101 -7.41 -29.14 -0.13
N LEU A 102 -7.09 -28.67 1.09
CA LEU A 102 -7.09 -27.23 1.42
C LEU A 102 -6.07 -26.44 0.58
N ASP A 103 -4.86 -26.98 0.41
CA ASP A 103 -3.86 -26.36 -0.46
C ASP A 103 -4.39 -26.24 -1.90
N THR A 104 -4.96 -27.32 -2.42
CA THR A 104 -5.52 -27.35 -3.77
C THR A 104 -6.64 -26.32 -3.95
N ILE A 105 -7.59 -26.23 -3.02
CA ILE A 105 -8.71 -25.28 -3.10
C ILE A 105 -8.22 -23.84 -3.04
N ILE A 106 -7.39 -23.50 -2.06
CA ILE A 106 -6.89 -22.14 -1.88
C ILE A 106 -6.04 -21.71 -3.09
N MET A 107 -5.17 -22.59 -3.60
CA MET A 107 -4.38 -22.28 -4.78
C MET A 107 -5.27 -22.08 -6.03
N ARG A 108 -6.36 -22.84 -6.20
CA ARG A 108 -7.33 -22.59 -7.28
C ARG A 108 -8.04 -21.25 -7.15
N VAL A 109 -8.42 -20.86 -5.92
CA VAL A 109 -9.00 -19.53 -5.69
C VAL A 109 -7.98 -18.43 -6.07
N ILE A 110 -6.73 -18.59 -5.66
CA ILE A 110 -5.65 -17.66 -6.04
C ILE A 110 -5.47 -17.61 -7.56
N ASP A 111 -5.44 -18.76 -8.24
CA ASP A 111 -5.31 -18.82 -9.70
C ASP A 111 -6.45 -18.09 -10.41
N VAL A 112 -7.68 -18.25 -9.93
CA VAL A 112 -8.86 -17.54 -10.45
C VAL A 112 -8.75 -16.03 -10.21
N LEU A 113 -8.39 -15.59 -9.00
CA LEU A 113 -8.24 -14.16 -8.68
C LEU A 113 -7.15 -13.50 -9.53
N MET A 114 -6.06 -14.21 -9.83
CA MET A 114 -4.98 -13.71 -10.67
C MET A 114 -5.30 -13.71 -12.17
N ALA A 115 -6.27 -14.51 -12.62
CA ALA A 115 -6.69 -14.53 -14.01
C ALA A 115 -7.49 -13.26 -14.40
N PHE A 116 -8.07 -12.57 -13.43
CA PHE A 116 -8.84 -11.34 -13.68
C PHE A 116 -7.98 -10.09 -13.44
N PRO A 117 -8.03 -9.10 -14.36
CA PRO A 117 -7.44 -7.80 -14.08
C PRO A 117 -8.11 -7.16 -12.86
N PHE A 118 -7.30 -6.77 -11.86
CA PHE A 118 -7.80 -6.21 -10.60
C PHE A 118 -8.79 -5.05 -10.82
N MET A 119 -8.50 -4.13 -11.76
CA MET A 119 -9.38 -3.00 -12.03
C MET A 119 -10.78 -3.44 -12.49
N VAL A 120 -10.85 -4.48 -13.33
CA VAL A 120 -12.15 -5.03 -13.78
C VAL A 120 -12.91 -5.63 -12.61
N PHE A 121 -12.23 -6.38 -11.74
CA PHE A 121 -12.84 -6.92 -10.52
C PHE A 121 -13.40 -5.82 -9.63
N ALA A 122 -12.62 -4.76 -9.38
CA ALA A 122 -13.05 -3.62 -8.56
C ALA A 122 -14.25 -2.86 -9.18
N MET A 123 -14.29 -2.72 -10.52
CA MET A 123 -15.43 -2.10 -11.22
C MET A 123 -16.70 -2.92 -11.06
N VAL A 124 -16.62 -4.23 -11.26
CA VAL A 124 -17.77 -5.14 -11.07
C VAL A 124 -18.24 -5.10 -9.62
N PHE A 125 -17.29 -5.11 -8.67
CA PHE A 125 -17.62 -5.01 -7.24
C PHE A 125 -18.36 -3.70 -6.94
N ALA A 126 -17.86 -2.56 -7.42
CA ALA A 126 -18.50 -1.26 -7.24
C ALA A 126 -19.89 -1.18 -7.91
N ALA A 127 -20.08 -1.84 -9.04
CA ALA A 127 -21.38 -1.91 -9.71
C ALA A 127 -22.42 -2.69 -8.90
N LEU A 128 -22.00 -3.71 -8.14
CA LEU A 128 -22.89 -4.57 -7.35
C LEU A 128 -23.17 -4.00 -5.95
N TRP A 129 -22.17 -3.45 -5.29
CA TRP A 129 -22.24 -2.99 -3.89
C TRP A 129 -22.21 -1.46 -3.73
N GLY A 130 -22.08 -0.74 -4.83
CA GLY A 130 -22.03 0.72 -4.85
C GLY A 130 -20.60 1.27 -4.73
N THR A 131 -20.47 2.56 -5.04
CA THR A 131 -19.21 3.31 -4.95
C THR A 131 -18.95 3.78 -3.52
N GLY A 132 -17.72 4.15 -3.23
CA GLY A 132 -17.30 4.67 -1.93
C GLY A 132 -16.03 3.98 -1.42
N LEU A 133 -15.26 4.71 -0.61
CA LEU A 133 -13.95 4.27 -0.15
C LEU A 133 -14.00 2.92 0.59
N ALA A 134 -15.01 2.70 1.44
CA ALA A 134 -15.15 1.44 2.19
C ALA A 134 -15.35 0.24 1.25
N ASN A 135 -16.25 0.36 0.28
CA ASN A 135 -16.51 -0.70 -0.70
C ASN A 135 -15.29 -0.96 -1.58
N LEU A 136 -14.58 0.10 -1.97
CA LEU A 136 -13.32 0.00 -2.71
C LEU A 136 -12.26 -0.77 -1.90
N LEU A 137 -12.11 -0.47 -0.61
CA LEU A 137 -11.13 -1.17 0.25
C LEU A 137 -11.49 -2.65 0.45
N ILE A 138 -12.77 -2.99 0.55
CA ILE A 138 -13.21 -4.39 0.61
C ILE A 138 -12.82 -5.12 -0.68
N ALA A 139 -13.09 -4.51 -1.85
CA ALA A 139 -12.71 -5.08 -3.14
C ALA A 139 -11.18 -5.26 -3.27
N VAL A 140 -10.41 -4.27 -2.78
CA VAL A 140 -8.95 -4.34 -2.73
C VAL A 140 -8.49 -5.52 -1.88
N VAL A 141 -8.93 -5.59 -0.61
CA VAL A 141 -8.51 -6.65 0.32
C VAL A 141 -8.87 -8.03 -0.21
N ALA A 142 -10.02 -8.17 -0.89
CA ALA A 142 -10.48 -9.44 -1.47
C ALA A 142 -9.48 -10.04 -2.49
N VAL A 143 -8.62 -9.23 -3.09
CA VAL A 143 -7.62 -9.66 -4.09
C VAL A 143 -6.18 -9.48 -3.59
N TRP A 144 -5.89 -8.43 -2.82
CA TRP A 144 -4.51 -8.02 -2.47
C TRP A 144 -3.79 -8.96 -1.50
N TRP A 145 -4.49 -9.91 -0.88
CA TRP A 145 -3.89 -10.94 -0.03
C TRP A 145 -3.09 -12.01 -0.81
N VAL A 146 -3.34 -12.12 -2.11
CA VAL A 146 -2.80 -13.18 -2.98
C VAL A 146 -1.26 -13.17 -3.07
N PRO A 147 -0.57 -12.04 -3.35
CA PRO A 147 0.89 -12.00 -3.37
C PRO A 147 1.53 -12.48 -2.06
N PHE A 148 0.96 -12.07 -0.92
CA PHE A 148 1.43 -12.47 0.39
C PHE A 148 1.24 -13.96 0.66
N ALA A 149 0.10 -14.54 0.23
CA ALA A 149 -0.16 -15.97 0.38
C ALA A 149 0.83 -16.79 -0.44
N ARG A 150 1.11 -16.40 -1.67
CA ARG A 150 2.07 -17.09 -2.55
C ARG A 150 3.48 -17.02 -1.99
N LEU A 151 3.92 -15.85 -1.54
CA LEU A 151 5.25 -15.67 -0.95
C LEU A 151 5.38 -16.50 0.33
N ALA A 152 4.45 -16.38 1.26
CA ALA A 152 4.48 -17.14 2.51
C ALA A 152 4.48 -18.65 2.27
N ARG A 153 3.63 -19.14 1.36
CA ARG A 153 3.61 -20.55 0.96
C ARG A 153 4.95 -21.00 0.36
N SER A 154 5.54 -20.21 -0.52
CA SER A 154 6.84 -20.51 -1.13
C SER A 154 7.93 -20.68 -0.07
N ILE A 155 8.02 -19.74 0.87
CA ILE A 155 9.00 -19.80 1.96
C ILE A 155 8.76 -21.04 2.84
N VAL A 156 7.51 -21.30 3.24
CA VAL A 156 7.20 -22.51 4.03
C VAL A 156 7.65 -23.80 3.31
N LEU A 157 7.42 -23.89 2.00
CA LEU A 157 7.86 -25.05 1.22
C LEU A 157 9.39 -25.22 1.19
N GLN A 158 10.14 -24.13 1.20
CA GLN A 158 11.60 -24.13 1.24
C GLN A 158 12.12 -24.57 2.61
N VAL A 159 11.55 -24.01 3.70
CA VAL A 159 12.10 -24.20 5.05
C VAL A 159 11.47 -25.35 5.83
N LYS A 160 10.38 -25.98 5.37
CA LYS A 160 9.66 -27.03 6.11
C LYS A 160 10.51 -28.26 6.46
N ASN A 161 11.62 -28.47 5.73
CA ASN A 161 12.56 -29.55 5.96
C ASN A 161 13.80 -29.12 6.75
N ASP A 162 13.89 -27.86 7.18
CA ASP A 162 14.99 -27.40 8.02
C ASP A 162 15.05 -28.18 9.33
N PRO A 163 16.26 -28.45 9.86
CA PRO A 163 16.44 -29.20 11.11
C PRO A 163 15.67 -28.58 12.29
N SER A 164 15.62 -27.25 12.39
CA SER A 164 14.90 -26.54 13.44
C SER A 164 13.37 -26.83 13.38
N ILE A 165 12.79 -26.80 12.19
CA ILE A 165 11.36 -27.09 11.97
C ILE A 165 11.04 -28.55 12.27
N GLN A 166 11.93 -29.48 11.86
CA GLN A 166 11.77 -30.90 12.13
C GLN A 166 11.87 -31.19 13.64
N ALA A 167 12.86 -30.58 14.33
CA ALA A 167 13.00 -30.73 15.79
C ALA A 167 11.74 -30.22 16.53
N ALA A 168 11.23 -29.03 16.18
CA ALA A 168 10.00 -28.50 16.76
C ALA A 168 8.80 -29.45 16.56
N ARG A 169 8.72 -30.08 15.37
CA ARG A 169 7.67 -31.06 15.06
C ARG A 169 7.79 -32.32 15.92
N VAL A 170 9.00 -32.87 16.07
CA VAL A 170 9.28 -34.06 16.92
C VAL A 170 8.95 -33.77 18.39
N LEU A 171 9.22 -32.54 18.86
CA LEU A 171 8.89 -32.07 20.20
C LEU A 171 7.37 -31.81 20.40
N GLY A 172 6.54 -32.06 19.39
CA GLY A 172 5.07 -31.95 19.51
C GLY A 172 4.55 -30.50 19.39
N ALA A 173 5.28 -29.58 18.74
CA ALA A 173 4.79 -28.24 18.52
C ALA A 173 3.47 -28.24 17.75
N SER A 174 2.46 -27.52 18.27
CA SER A 174 1.17 -27.35 17.60
C SER A 174 1.33 -26.57 16.28
N GLY A 175 0.38 -26.71 15.36
CA GLY A 175 0.40 -25.98 14.09
C GLY A 175 0.49 -24.46 14.25
N TRP A 176 -0.19 -23.90 15.25
CA TRP A 176 -0.10 -22.48 15.60
C TRP A 176 1.29 -22.09 16.09
N ARG A 177 1.85 -22.85 17.03
CA ARG A 177 3.20 -22.61 17.54
C ARG A 177 4.24 -22.70 16.43
N MET A 178 4.11 -23.67 15.55
CA MET A 178 4.96 -23.82 14.36
C MET A 178 4.85 -22.59 13.45
N GLY A 179 3.64 -22.14 13.15
CA GLY A 179 3.39 -20.98 12.28
C GLY A 179 3.99 -19.70 12.83
N VAL A 180 3.70 -19.38 14.10
CA VAL A 180 4.06 -18.09 14.69
C VAL A 180 5.53 -18.04 15.14
N PHE A 181 6.06 -19.09 15.75
CA PHE A 181 7.38 -19.02 16.38
C PHE A 181 8.50 -19.59 15.51
N GLU A 182 8.17 -20.48 14.56
CA GLU A 182 9.19 -21.11 13.72
C GLU A 182 9.18 -20.55 12.28
N LEU A 183 7.99 -20.41 11.67
CA LEU A 183 7.88 -20.03 10.26
C LEU A 183 7.85 -18.50 10.07
N LEU A 184 7.02 -17.78 10.84
CA LEU A 184 6.87 -16.33 10.69
C LEU A 184 8.19 -15.55 10.82
N PRO A 185 9.09 -15.85 11.79
CA PRO A 185 10.38 -15.14 11.87
C PRO A 185 11.27 -15.35 10.64
N LYS A 186 11.17 -16.51 9.98
CA LYS A 186 11.95 -16.80 8.76
C LYS A 186 11.45 -16.06 7.52
N MET A 187 10.21 -15.58 7.51
CA MET A 187 9.60 -14.91 6.35
C MET A 187 9.38 -13.41 6.55
N ILE A 188 9.49 -12.87 7.76
CA ILE A 188 9.14 -11.48 8.07
C ILE A 188 9.93 -10.49 7.22
N GLY A 189 11.21 -10.73 6.96
CA GLY A 189 12.03 -9.88 6.12
C GLY A 189 11.48 -9.78 4.68
N SER A 190 11.25 -10.93 4.05
CA SER A 190 10.70 -10.98 2.69
C SER A 190 9.29 -10.41 2.61
N LEU A 191 8.46 -10.64 3.65
CA LEU A 191 7.10 -10.05 3.73
C LEU A 191 7.14 -8.54 3.86
N LEU A 192 8.09 -7.98 4.62
CA LEU A 192 8.25 -6.53 4.75
C LEU A 192 8.70 -5.88 3.44
N VAL A 193 9.65 -6.49 2.73
CA VAL A 193 10.06 -6.02 1.39
C VAL A 193 8.86 -6.04 0.44
N LEU A 194 8.13 -7.14 0.37
CA LEU A 194 6.93 -7.22 -0.47
C LEU A 194 5.90 -6.16 -0.06
N ALA A 195 5.66 -5.96 1.24
CA ALA A 195 4.68 -5.01 1.74
C ALA A 195 4.99 -3.56 1.35
N THR A 196 6.27 -3.16 1.28
CA THR A 196 6.63 -1.80 0.83
C THR A 196 6.28 -1.58 -0.64
N PHE A 197 6.59 -2.51 -1.53
CA PHE A 197 6.21 -2.44 -2.95
C PHE A 197 4.70 -2.51 -3.15
N GLU A 198 4.04 -3.42 -2.44
CA GLU A 198 2.59 -3.59 -2.53
C GLU A 198 1.84 -2.35 -2.01
N LEU A 199 2.34 -1.64 -0.98
CA LEU A 199 1.73 -0.39 -0.52
C LEU A 199 1.79 0.69 -1.60
N GLY A 200 2.92 0.84 -2.28
CA GLY A 200 3.05 1.79 -3.39
C GLY A 200 2.09 1.49 -4.53
N THR A 201 2.03 0.23 -4.95
CA THR A 201 1.13 -0.25 -6.00
C THR A 201 -0.34 -0.09 -5.61
N LEU A 202 -0.66 -0.32 -4.34
CA LEU A 202 -2.01 -0.18 -3.79
C LEU A 202 -2.47 1.28 -3.77
N ILE A 203 -1.60 2.23 -3.36
CA ILE A 203 -1.89 3.66 -3.41
C ILE A 203 -2.20 4.10 -4.85
N LEU A 204 -1.40 3.67 -5.82
CA LEU A 204 -1.67 3.97 -7.25
C LEU A 204 -3.00 3.37 -7.70
N SER A 205 -3.28 2.12 -7.35
CA SER A 205 -4.50 1.41 -7.77
C SER A 205 -5.76 2.02 -7.15
N VAL A 206 -5.73 2.33 -5.86
CA VAL A 206 -6.83 3.01 -5.15
C VAL A 206 -7.04 4.40 -5.74
N SER A 207 -5.97 5.18 -5.95
CA SER A 207 -6.08 6.51 -6.56
C SER A 207 -6.62 6.47 -7.98
N ALA A 208 -6.24 5.47 -8.79
CA ALA A 208 -6.77 5.30 -10.15
C ALA A 208 -8.26 4.94 -10.14
N LEU A 209 -8.71 4.06 -9.24
CA LEU A 209 -10.12 3.71 -9.09
C LEU A 209 -10.94 4.87 -8.52
N SER A 210 -10.38 5.63 -7.58
CA SER A 210 -10.99 6.86 -7.07
C SER A 210 -11.10 7.93 -8.15
N PHE A 211 -10.10 8.05 -9.02
CA PHE A 211 -10.13 8.93 -10.20
C PHE A 211 -11.27 8.54 -11.16
N LEU A 212 -11.62 7.27 -11.27
CA LEU A 212 -12.77 6.78 -12.02
C LEU A 212 -14.12 6.94 -11.27
N GLY A 213 -14.11 7.53 -10.08
CA GLY A 213 -15.32 7.81 -9.29
C GLY A 213 -15.75 6.69 -8.33
N MET A 214 -14.90 5.71 -8.08
CA MET A 214 -15.21 4.59 -7.17
C MET A 214 -14.70 4.80 -5.74
N GLY A 215 -13.93 5.89 -5.49
CA GLY A 215 -13.29 6.18 -4.22
C GLY A 215 -14.14 6.96 -3.23
N ALA A 216 -13.50 7.82 -2.45
CA ALA A 216 -14.16 8.64 -1.45
C ALA A 216 -15.19 9.57 -2.10
N LEU A 217 -16.37 9.61 -1.47
CA LEU A 217 -17.45 10.51 -1.92
C LEU A 217 -17.23 11.92 -1.37
N PRO A 218 -17.59 12.96 -2.14
CA PRO A 218 -17.59 14.33 -1.65
C PRO A 218 -18.40 14.46 -0.35
N PRO A 219 -18.01 15.35 0.57
CA PRO A 219 -16.91 16.33 0.49
C PRO A 219 -15.52 15.80 0.90
N THR A 220 -15.40 14.53 1.31
CA THR A 220 -14.17 13.95 1.87
C THR A 220 -12.99 14.07 0.90
N PRO A 221 -11.88 14.72 1.30
CA PRO A 221 -10.70 14.79 0.46
C PRO A 221 -10.00 13.42 0.43
N GLU A 222 -9.60 13.01 -0.77
CA GLU A 222 -8.80 11.81 -1.05
C GLU A 222 -8.05 12.09 -2.36
N TRP A 223 -6.78 11.72 -2.46
CA TRP A 223 -5.93 12.15 -3.58
C TRP A 223 -6.48 11.77 -4.96
N GLY A 224 -6.99 10.55 -5.13
CA GLY A 224 -7.55 10.09 -6.41
C GLY A 224 -8.86 10.80 -6.77
N SER A 225 -9.76 11.01 -5.81
CA SER A 225 -11.00 11.74 -6.00
C SER A 225 -10.75 13.23 -6.30
N MET A 226 -9.73 13.83 -5.67
CA MET A 226 -9.29 15.20 -5.98
C MET A 226 -8.80 15.33 -7.43
N LEU A 227 -8.04 14.34 -7.92
CA LEU A 227 -7.63 14.30 -9.34
C LEU A 227 -8.84 14.15 -10.27
N SER A 228 -9.84 13.35 -9.89
CA SER A 228 -11.09 13.21 -10.64
C SER A 228 -11.86 14.52 -10.76
N ASP A 229 -12.00 15.24 -9.64
CA ASP A 229 -12.64 16.57 -9.59
C ASP A 229 -11.90 17.60 -10.45
N ALA A 230 -10.58 17.58 -10.44
CA ALA A 230 -9.72 18.50 -11.18
C ALA A 230 -9.72 18.23 -12.70
N ARG A 231 -9.99 17.00 -13.15
CA ARG A 231 -9.99 16.60 -14.56
C ARG A 231 -10.85 17.50 -15.44
N ALA A 232 -12.03 17.89 -14.96
CA ALA A 232 -12.98 18.70 -15.73
C ALA A 232 -12.45 20.13 -16.00
N HIS A 233 -11.47 20.59 -15.21
CA HIS A 233 -10.91 21.94 -15.28
C HIS A 233 -9.44 21.95 -15.74
N PHE A 234 -8.96 20.85 -16.31
CA PHE A 234 -7.55 20.66 -16.69
C PHE A 234 -7.03 21.77 -17.61
N PHE A 235 -7.83 22.21 -18.59
CA PHE A 235 -7.43 23.25 -19.56
C PHE A 235 -7.52 24.67 -18.98
N GLN A 236 -8.33 24.89 -17.96
CA GLN A 236 -8.53 26.21 -17.35
C GLN A 236 -7.57 26.44 -16.16
N ALA A 237 -7.35 25.41 -15.36
CA ALA A 237 -6.60 25.45 -14.12
C ALA A 237 -5.77 24.17 -13.91
N PRO A 238 -4.75 23.88 -14.74
CA PRO A 238 -3.96 22.65 -14.64
C PRO A 238 -3.24 22.49 -13.31
N HIS A 239 -2.97 23.59 -12.62
CA HIS A 239 -2.29 23.62 -11.33
C HIS A 239 -3.03 22.88 -10.22
N ILE A 240 -4.36 22.77 -10.29
CA ILE A 240 -5.16 22.10 -9.26
C ILE A 240 -4.88 20.59 -9.16
N LEU A 241 -4.26 19.99 -10.17
CA LEU A 241 -3.82 18.59 -10.17
C LEU A 241 -2.50 18.38 -9.42
N LEU A 242 -1.66 19.44 -9.32
CA LEU A 242 -0.27 19.30 -8.88
C LEU A 242 -0.18 18.83 -7.42
N GLY A 243 -1.01 19.34 -6.52
CA GLY A 243 -1.00 18.96 -5.12
C GLY A 243 -1.15 17.43 -4.94
N PRO A 244 -2.32 16.86 -5.25
CA PRO A 244 -2.55 15.44 -5.05
C PRO A 244 -1.62 14.56 -5.90
N ALA A 245 -1.32 14.93 -7.17
CA ALA A 245 -0.41 14.16 -8.02
C ALA A 245 1.00 14.10 -7.45
N LEU A 246 1.55 15.22 -7.00
CA LEU A 246 2.88 15.30 -6.40
C LEU A 246 2.98 14.41 -5.15
N PHE A 247 1.99 14.47 -4.26
CA PHE A 247 1.99 13.67 -3.05
C PHE A 247 1.86 12.16 -3.34
N ILE A 248 1.06 11.75 -4.31
CA ILE A 248 1.02 10.34 -4.76
C ILE A 248 2.40 9.91 -5.27
N VAL A 249 2.97 10.66 -6.21
CA VAL A 249 4.27 10.31 -6.83
C VAL A 249 5.38 10.22 -5.79
N LEU A 250 5.50 11.22 -4.91
CA LEU A 250 6.54 11.23 -3.87
C LEU A 250 6.35 10.11 -2.86
N THR A 251 5.11 9.77 -2.49
CA THR A 251 4.82 8.67 -1.58
C THR A 251 5.21 7.33 -2.21
N VAL A 252 4.82 7.09 -3.45
CA VAL A 252 5.15 5.85 -4.16
C VAL A 252 6.65 5.72 -4.39
N LEU A 253 7.31 6.82 -4.78
CA LEU A 253 8.76 6.85 -4.94
C LEU A 253 9.48 6.51 -3.63
N SER A 254 9.04 7.11 -2.51
CA SER A 254 9.63 6.84 -1.21
C SER A 254 9.49 5.38 -0.79
N LEU A 255 8.32 4.77 -1.01
CA LEU A 255 8.06 3.37 -0.71
C LEU A 255 8.91 2.43 -1.58
N ASN A 256 9.06 2.73 -2.87
CA ASN A 256 9.89 1.94 -3.77
C ASN A 256 11.37 2.00 -3.36
N LEU A 257 11.90 3.20 -3.01
CA LEU A 257 13.27 3.36 -2.52
C LEU A 257 13.52 2.58 -1.22
N ILE A 258 12.54 2.58 -0.30
CA ILE A 258 12.62 1.78 0.94
C ILE A 258 12.61 0.29 0.60
N GLY A 259 11.68 -0.15 -0.27
CA GLY A 259 11.56 -1.56 -0.66
C GLY A 259 12.81 -2.11 -1.33
N GLU A 260 13.40 -1.35 -2.26
CA GLU A 260 14.65 -1.70 -2.93
C GLU A 260 15.80 -1.83 -1.94
N GLY A 261 16.03 -0.83 -1.11
CA GLY A 261 17.12 -0.88 -0.15
C GLY A 261 16.90 -1.92 0.96
N LEU A 262 15.67 -2.23 1.37
CA LEU A 262 15.37 -3.35 2.26
C LEU A 262 15.69 -4.70 1.59
N ARG A 263 15.38 -4.83 0.30
CA ARG A 263 15.70 -6.02 -0.49
C ARG A 263 17.21 -6.24 -0.52
N ASP A 264 18.00 -5.22 -0.84
CA ASP A 264 19.46 -5.28 -0.88
C ASP A 264 20.04 -5.67 0.48
N MET A 265 19.50 -5.13 1.58
CA MET A 265 19.92 -5.50 2.94
C MET A 265 19.66 -6.96 3.31
N LEU A 266 18.65 -7.57 2.73
CA LEU A 266 18.20 -8.93 3.03
C LEU A 266 18.73 -9.95 2.03
N ASP A 267 19.33 -9.52 0.90
CA ASP A 267 19.95 -10.41 -0.08
C ASP A 267 21.28 -10.95 0.47
N PRO A 268 21.44 -12.27 0.65
CA PRO A 268 22.67 -12.87 1.13
C PRO A 268 23.79 -12.93 0.07
N TYR A 269 23.50 -12.71 -1.22
CA TYR A 269 24.43 -12.95 -2.33
C TYR A 269 25.25 -11.72 -2.75
N GLU A 270 24.89 -10.51 -2.38
CA GLU A 270 25.62 -9.29 -2.73
C GLU A 270 27.07 -9.21 -2.18
N HIS A 271 27.46 -10.14 -1.31
CA HIS A 271 28.81 -10.14 -0.68
C HIS A 271 29.83 -11.05 -1.35
N ILE A 272 29.50 -11.76 -2.41
CA ILE A 272 30.45 -12.69 -3.08
C ILE A 272 31.27 -11.95 -4.15
N ASP A 273 30.78 -10.86 -4.71
CA ASP A 273 31.45 -10.13 -5.80
C ASP A 273 32.52 -9.11 -5.36
N ILE A 274 32.73 -8.88 -4.05
CA ILE A 274 33.75 -7.93 -3.55
C ILE A 274 35.11 -8.61 -3.24
N LEU A 275 35.17 -9.94 -3.37
CA LEU A 275 36.39 -10.72 -3.05
C LEU A 275 37.07 -11.37 -4.28
N ASN A 276 36.69 -10.99 -5.51
CA ASN A 276 37.37 -11.41 -6.74
C ASN A 276 38.07 -10.23 -7.43
#